data_e8ff3f942c9892ae8051e0bbb1881afb
#
_entry.id   e8ff3f942c9892ae8051e0bbb1881afb
#
_cell.length_a   1.000
_cell.length_b   1.000
_cell.length_c   1.000
_cell.angle_alpha   90.00
_cell.angle_beta   90.00
_cell.angle_gamma   90.00
#
_symmetry.space_group_name_H-M   'P 1'
#
loop_
_entity.id
_entity.type
_entity.pdbx_description
1 polymer ?
#
loop_
_entity_poly.entity_id
_entity_poly.type
_entity_poly.pdbx_seq_one_letter_code
_entity_poly.pdbx_strand_id
1 'polypeptide(L)'
;LLAQGTLPAPAVVRRAQVVIAGGGVAGLAAARSLRLAGVDDFALLELEDTAGGNSRGGQVNGIACPLGAHYLPVPGDDAREVQDLLEELGLRQRVAGRWQYDERHLCHSPQERLFFQGDWQEGLLPVQGVGEATLAQYRRFAERVQALGKAARFTMPMLKSYDAKRPLAPIHQALDAMSFAAWLGQEGLDDPHLRWYLDYCCRDDYGAGTARVSAWAGIHYFASRHGFHAPGEAAAEDREGVLTWPEGNGWLTQRLAAPLHDGGQLRTACSVLRITEGRHGVQVDAFNHATDSVERWQAQRCIVALPVFMAARVVQGPPAFLREAAQRLSWAPWLVANIHIDAPLADRPGAAPAWDNVLYGDANPGGLGYVDAGHQRLDPRAVLAGPTVLSYYQALGDVPQAREQLATQPWTHWANATLAALSVPHPDLPRRATRVDITRYGHAMSIPTPGVLGFLGQIGLKPIS
;
A
#
# COMPACT_ATOMS: atom_id res chain seq x y z
N LEU A 1 21.37 -4.14 -19.50
CA LEU A 1 21.21 -5.52 -20.03
C LEU A 1 19.87 -5.68 -20.75
N LEU A 2 18.73 -5.35 -20.14
CA LEU A 2 17.40 -5.45 -20.81
C LEU A 2 17.28 -4.56 -22.06
N ALA A 3 17.89 -3.38 -22.06
CA ALA A 3 17.87 -2.46 -23.20
C ALA A 3 18.79 -2.90 -24.36
N GLN A 4 19.76 -3.75 -24.11
CA GLN A 4 20.75 -4.19 -25.13
C GLN A 4 20.28 -5.42 -25.93
N GLY A 5 19.15 -6.04 -25.56
CA GLY A 5 18.55 -7.18 -26.28
C GLY A 5 19.30 -8.52 -26.20
N THR A 6 20.56 -8.52 -25.80
CA THR A 6 21.39 -9.72 -25.65
C THR A 6 21.86 -9.86 -24.20
N LEU A 7 21.54 -10.99 -23.59
CA LEU A 7 22.04 -11.30 -22.24
C LEU A 7 23.39 -12.04 -22.36
N PRO A 8 24.36 -11.79 -21.46
CA PRO A 8 25.56 -12.59 -21.34
C PRO A 8 25.22 -14.07 -21.13
N ALA A 9 26.11 -14.96 -21.53
CA ALA A 9 25.98 -16.37 -21.20
C ALA A 9 25.92 -16.56 -19.68
N PRO A 10 25.04 -17.44 -19.17
CA PRO A 10 24.94 -17.67 -17.75
C PRO A 10 26.24 -18.30 -17.21
N ALA A 11 26.79 -17.69 -16.16
CA ALA A 11 27.99 -18.20 -15.49
C ALA A 11 27.67 -19.44 -14.64
N VAL A 12 26.46 -19.56 -14.13
CA VAL A 12 26.01 -20.67 -13.28
C VAL A 12 24.60 -21.10 -13.72
N VAL A 13 24.38 -22.42 -13.73
CA VAL A 13 23.04 -23.03 -13.92
C VAL A 13 22.61 -23.65 -12.60
N ARG A 14 21.45 -23.21 -12.11
CA ARG A 14 20.80 -23.70 -10.88
C ARG A 14 19.52 -24.45 -11.21
N ARG A 15 19.05 -25.28 -10.29
CA ARG A 15 17.80 -26.01 -10.43
C ARG A 15 16.93 -25.83 -9.20
N ALA A 16 15.61 -25.80 -9.41
CA ALA A 16 14.59 -25.83 -8.38
C ALA A 16 13.29 -26.40 -8.97
N GLN A 17 12.41 -26.93 -8.15
CA GLN A 17 11.07 -27.31 -8.60
C GLN A 17 10.27 -26.09 -9.02
N VAL A 18 10.34 -24.99 -8.23
CA VAL A 18 9.64 -23.74 -8.49
C VAL A 18 10.61 -22.55 -8.35
N VAL A 19 10.50 -21.58 -9.26
CA VAL A 19 11.12 -20.28 -9.11
C VAL A 19 10.03 -19.22 -8.90
N ILE A 20 10.19 -18.38 -7.88
CA ILE A 20 9.33 -17.22 -7.63
C ILE A 20 10.12 -15.98 -8.06
N ALA A 21 9.61 -15.23 -9.02
CA ALA A 21 10.20 -14.00 -9.51
C ALA A 21 9.54 -12.79 -8.82
N GLY A 22 10.27 -12.12 -7.92
CA GLY A 22 9.85 -11.00 -7.11
C GLY A 22 9.55 -11.36 -5.65
N GLY A 23 10.24 -10.70 -4.72
CA GLY A 23 10.13 -10.90 -3.26
C GLY A 23 9.27 -9.87 -2.54
N GLY A 24 8.33 -9.22 -3.25
CA GLY A 24 7.28 -8.42 -2.62
C GLY A 24 6.27 -9.30 -1.88
N VAL A 25 5.21 -8.69 -1.30
CA VAL A 25 4.18 -9.40 -0.53
C VAL A 25 3.59 -10.60 -1.29
N ALA A 26 3.34 -10.45 -2.60
CA ALA A 26 2.79 -11.54 -3.43
C ALA A 26 3.75 -12.72 -3.53
N GLY A 27 5.05 -12.48 -3.74
CA GLY A 27 6.07 -13.55 -3.79
C GLY A 27 6.30 -14.21 -2.44
N LEU A 28 6.32 -13.45 -1.36
CA LEU A 28 6.41 -13.97 0.01
C LEU A 28 5.19 -14.82 0.39
N ALA A 29 3.99 -14.38 0.01
CA ALA A 29 2.77 -15.15 0.21
C ALA A 29 2.75 -16.45 -0.60
N ALA A 30 3.25 -16.42 -1.85
CA ALA A 30 3.41 -17.61 -2.67
C ALA A 30 4.40 -18.60 -2.04
N ALA A 31 5.54 -18.10 -1.54
CA ALA A 31 6.52 -18.93 -0.84
C ALA A 31 5.95 -19.57 0.43
N ARG A 32 5.18 -18.79 1.24
CA ARG A 32 4.46 -19.33 2.39
C ARG A 32 3.51 -20.45 1.97
N SER A 33 2.72 -20.23 0.92
CA SER A 33 1.76 -21.24 0.42
C SER A 33 2.45 -22.51 -0.05
N LEU A 34 3.60 -22.43 -0.72
CA LEU A 34 4.40 -23.60 -1.11
C LEU A 34 4.88 -24.38 0.11
N ARG A 35 5.42 -23.71 1.12
CA ARG A 35 5.88 -24.35 2.36
C ARG A 35 4.73 -25.03 3.10
N LEU A 36 3.58 -24.40 3.21
CA LEU A 36 2.37 -25.00 3.82
C LEU A 36 1.89 -26.23 3.04
N ALA A 37 2.14 -26.28 1.74
CA ALA A 37 1.83 -27.43 0.89
C ALA A 37 2.96 -28.50 0.88
N GLY A 38 4.02 -28.33 1.67
CA GLY A 38 5.15 -29.26 1.73
C GLY A 38 6.10 -29.21 0.52
N VAL A 39 6.07 -28.10 -0.22
CA VAL A 39 6.98 -27.87 -1.35
C VAL A 39 8.14 -26.98 -0.86
N ASP A 40 9.29 -27.57 -0.62
CA ASP A 40 10.47 -26.89 -0.10
C ASP A 40 11.55 -26.61 -1.16
N ASP A 41 11.51 -27.32 -2.29
CA ASP A 41 12.45 -27.11 -3.41
C ASP A 41 11.97 -25.96 -4.30
N PHE A 42 12.20 -24.73 -3.81
CA PHE A 42 11.98 -23.50 -4.58
C PHE A 42 13.02 -22.45 -4.31
N ALA A 43 13.12 -21.46 -5.20
CA ALA A 43 13.93 -20.27 -5.03
C ALA A 43 13.07 -19.01 -5.26
N LEU A 44 13.19 -18.03 -4.37
CA LEU A 44 12.57 -16.72 -4.50
C LEU A 44 13.66 -15.70 -4.84
N LEU A 45 13.53 -15.04 -6.00
CA LEU A 45 14.50 -14.07 -6.51
C LEU A 45 13.99 -12.65 -6.27
N GLU A 46 14.74 -11.85 -5.51
CA GLU A 46 14.43 -10.48 -5.16
C GLU A 46 15.50 -9.52 -5.65
N LEU A 47 15.07 -8.43 -6.30
CA LEU A 47 15.94 -7.39 -6.86
C LEU A 47 16.75 -6.66 -5.78
N GLU A 48 16.07 -6.29 -4.70
CA GLU A 48 16.66 -5.49 -3.62
C GLU A 48 17.52 -6.35 -2.68
N ASP A 49 18.18 -5.70 -1.74
CA ASP A 49 18.95 -6.37 -0.68
C ASP A 49 18.07 -7.00 0.40
N THR A 50 16.81 -6.58 0.49
CA THR A 50 15.80 -7.13 1.40
C THR A 50 14.47 -7.38 0.67
N ALA A 51 13.78 -8.45 1.04
CA ALA A 51 12.44 -8.72 0.53
C ALA A 51 11.40 -7.80 1.17
N GLY A 52 10.23 -7.66 0.52
CA GLY A 52 9.09 -6.89 1.02
C GLY A 52 8.48 -5.94 0.00
N GLY A 53 9.19 -5.61 -1.08
CA GLY A 53 8.70 -4.68 -2.11
C GLY A 53 8.30 -3.32 -1.54
N ASN A 54 7.07 -2.87 -1.80
CA ASN A 54 6.54 -1.60 -1.26
C ASN A 54 6.17 -1.67 0.24
N SER A 55 6.27 -2.84 0.87
CA SER A 55 6.03 -3.07 2.30
C SER A 55 7.33 -3.26 3.08
N ARG A 56 8.43 -2.69 2.62
CA ARG A 56 9.72 -2.72 3.35
C ARG A 56 9.73 -1.74 4.50
N GLY A 57 10.36 -2.14 5.59
CA GLY A 57 10.76 -1.27 6.68
C GLY A 57 12.23 -0.89 6.59
N GLY A 58 12.61 0.13 7.33
CA GLY A 58 13.98 0.62 7.42
C GLY A 58 14.27 1.24 8.78
N GLN A 59 15.36 1.98 8.83
CA GLN A 59 15.77 2.71 10.04
C GLN A 59 16.42 4.03 9.66
N VAL A 60 16.14 5.07 10.44
CA VAL A 60 16.86 6.34 10.37
C VAL A 60 17.45 6.63 11.76
N ASN A 61 18.78 6.78 11.84
CA ASN A 61 19.51 6.94 13.09
C ASN A 61 19.17 5.87 14.14
N GLY A 62 19.00 4.61 13.71
CA GLY A 62 18.68 3.48 14.60
C GLY A 62 17.21 3.39 15.03
N ILE A 63 16.36 4.29 14.58
CA ILE A 63 14.91 4.27 14.84
C ILE A 63 14.21 3.62 13.65
N ALA A 64 13.45 2.56 13.91
CA ALA A 64 12.66 1.87 12.91
C ALA A 64 11.60 2.79 12.32
N CYS A 65 11.41 2.69 11.00
CA CYS A 65 10.40 3.47 10.28
C CYS A 65 9.93 2.71 9.02
N PRO A 66 8.72 2.99 8.51
CA PRO A 66 8.28 2.42 7.24
C PRO A 66 9.02 3.08 6.06
N LEU A 67 9.35 2.30 5.05
CA LEU A 67 9.82 2.82 3.77
C LEU A 67 8.69 2.94 2.73
N GLY A 68 7.52 2.40 3.01
CA GLY A 68 6.34 2.38 2.14
C GLY A 68 5.08 2.09 2.93
N ALA A 69 4.35 1.02 2.61
CA ALA A 69 3.11 0.64 3.29
C ALA A 69 3.31 0.49 4.80
N HIS A 70 2.43 1.08 5.59
CA HIS A 70 2.68 1.27 7.02
C HIS A 70 1.57 0.75 7.94
N TYR A 71 0.46 0.25 7.41
CA TYR A 71 -0.61 -0.35 8.21
C TYR A 71 -1.33 -1.48 7.47
N LEU A 72 -2.01 -2.32 8.23
CA LEU A 72 -2.91 -3.35 7.75
C LEU A 72 -4.27 -3.16 8.45
N PRO A 73 -5.37 -2.89 7.73
CA PRO A 73 -6.69 -2.89 8.34
C PRO A 73 -6.98 -4.26 8.96
N VAL A 74 -7.67 -4.29 10.09
CA VAL A 74 -8.14 -5.54 10.68
C VAL A 74 -8.92 -6.32 9.63
N PRO A 75 -8.49 -7.55 9.27
CA PRO A 75 -9.07 -8.27 8.17
C PRO A 75 -10.49 -8.77 8.49
N GLY A 76 -11.43 -8.47 7.59
CA GLY A 76 -12.79 -9.00 7.63
C GLY A 76 -12.87 -10.51 7.32
N ASP A 77 -14.09 -11.07 7.41
CA ASP A 77 -14.34 -12.50 7.28
C ASP A 77 -13.95 -13.11 5.92
N ASP A 78 -13.85 -12.27 4.88
CA ASP A 78 -13.44 -12.70 3.54
C ASP A 78 -11.92 -12.82 3.35
N ALA A 79 -11.12 -12.29 4.28
CA ALA A 79 -9.65 -12.29 4.22
C ALA A 79 -9.01 -13.45 5.00
N ARG A 80 -9.50 -14.68 4.81
CA ARG A 80 -9.09 -15.88 5.58
C ARG A 80 -7.59 -16.12 5.55
N GLU A 81 -6.97 -16.00 4.39
CA GLU A 81 -5.53 -16.24 4.23
C GLU A 81 -4.68 -15.23 5.04
N VAL A 82 -5.18 -14.00 5.20
CA VAL A 82 -4.55 -12.98 6.05
C VAL A 82 -4.82 -13.31 7.52
N GLN A 83 -6.04 -13.71 7.86
CA GLN A 83 -6.40 -14.12 9.23
C GLN A 83 -5.54 -15.30 9.69
N ASP A 84 -5.35 -16.32 8.83
CA ASP A 84 -4.49 -17.49 9.11
C ASP A 84 -3.03 -17.07 9.34
N LEU A 85 -2.52 -16.11 8.57
CA LEU A 85 -1.19 -15.55 8.78
C LEU A 85 -1.09 -14.84 10.13
N LEU A 86 -2.09 -14.04 10.51
CA LEU A 86 -2.08 -13.34 11.79
C LEU A 86 -2.16 -14.29 12.98
N GLU A 87 -2.86 -15.42 12.85
CA GLU A 87 -2.87 -16.49 13.84
C GLU A 87 -1.50 -17.17 13.96
N GLU A 88 -0.87 -17.51 12.83
CA GLU A 88 0.48 -18.09 12.78
C GLU A 88 1.51 -17.16 13.47
N LEU A 89 1.36 -15.86 13.30
CA LEU A 89 2.25 -14.85 13.90
C LEU A 89 1.88 -14.49 15.36
N GLY A 90 0.82 -15.09 15.92
CA GLY A 90 0.36 -14.80 17.27
C GLY A 90 -0.33 -13.44 17.45
N LEU A 91 -0.70 -12.78 16.37
CA LEU A 91 -1.35 -11.46 16.37
C LEU A 91 -2.88 -11.55 16.53
N ARG A 92 -3.44 -12.74 16.31
CA ARG A 92 -4.85 -13.05 16.42
C ARG A 92 -5.02 -14.38 17.14
N GLN A 93 -5.88 -14.42 18.13
CA GLN A 93 -6.15 -15.64 18.91
C GLN A 93 -7.61 -15.74 19.32
N ARG A 94 -8.06 -16.95 19.63
CA ARG A 94 -9.42 -17.18 20.11
C ARG A 94 -9.45 -17.17 21.63
N VAL A 95 -10.14 -16.18 22.23
CA VAL A 95 -10.29 -16.04 23.69
C VAL A 95 -11.77 -16.12 24.04
N ALA A 96 -12.15 -17.04 24.92
CA ALA A 96 -13.54 -17.26 25.31
C ALA A 96 -14.52 -17.39 24.12
N GLY A 97 -14.09 -18.03 23.01
CA GLY A 97 -14.90 -18.23 21.82
C GLY A 97 -14.96 -17.05 20.85
N ARG A 98 -14.35 -15.91 21.17
CA ARG A 98 -14.27 -14.70 20.30
C ARG A 98 -12.86 -14.52 19.78
N TRP A 99 -12.75 -14.00 18.55
CA TRP A 99 -11.48 -13.60 18.01
C TRP A 99 -11.04 -12.28 18.61
N GLN A 100 -9.78 -12.24 19.06
CA GLN A 100 -9.14 -11.04 19.60
C GLN A 100 -7.80 -10.84 18.91
N TYR A 101 -7.48 -9.59 18.62
CA TYR A 101 -6.17 -9.16 18.14
C TYR A 101 -5.30 -8.75 19.31
N ASP A 102 -4.00 -8.91 19.17
CA ASP A 102 -3.03 -8.44 20.17
C ASP A 102 -3.02 -6.91 20.21
N GLU A 103 -3.51 -6.33 21.29
CA GLU A 103 -3.66 -4.89 21.48
C GLU A 103 -2.33 -4.13 21.33
N ARG A 104 -1.20 -4.79 21.57
CA ARG A 104 0.14 -4.19 21.39
C ARG A 104 0.43 -3.86 19.93
N HIS A 105 -0.25 -4.51 18.99
CA HIS A 105 -0.08 -4.36 17.55
C HIS A 105 -1.26 -3.67 16.87
N LEU A 106 -2.34 -3.43 17.61
CA LEU A 106 -3.35 -2.47 17.20
C LEU A 106 -2.81 -1.05 17.36
N CYS A 107 -3.18 -0.16 16.45
CA CYS A 107 -2.77 1.23 16.53
C CYS A 107 -3.16 1.83 17.88
N HIS A 108 -2.19 2.40 18.59
CA HIS A 108 -2.43 3.04 19.86
C HIS A 108 -3.22 4.34 19.69
N SER A 109 -4.07 4.64 20.67
CA SER A 109 -4.83 5.91 20.70
C SER A 109 -3.92 7.09 21.13
N PRO A 110 -4.10 8.28 20.52
CA PRO A 110 -4.98 8.60 19.40
C PRO A 110 -4.47 8.06 18.06
N GLN A 111 -5.37 7.54 17.23
CA GLN A 111 -4.99 6.95 15.95
C GLN A 111 -4.72 8.01 14.89
N GLU A 112 -5.59 9.00 14.75
CA GLU A 112 -5.54 9.98 13.66
C GLU A 112 -6.01 11.37 14.08
N ARG A 113 -5.46 12.41 13.45
CA ARG A 113 -5.89 13.79 13.61
C ARG A 113 -5.69 14.59 12.33
N LEU A 114 -6.46 15.66 12.17
CA LEU A 114 -6.42 16.56 11.03
C LEU A 114 -6.01 17.97 11.45
N PHE A 115 -5.01 18.52 10.79
CA PHE A 115 -4.70 19.95 10.91
C PHE A 115 -5.62 20.75 9.98
N PHE A 116 -6.55 21.46 10.57
CA PHE A 116 -7.61 22.20 9.87
C PHE A 116 -7.83 23.57 10.49
N GLN A 117 -7.86 24.63 9.68
CA GLN A 117 -8.06 26.03 10.12
C GLN A 117 -7.09 26.52 11.20
N GLY A 118 -5.87 25.96 11.25
CA GLY A 118 -4.81 26.39 12.17
C GLY A 118 -4.72 25.58 13.46
N ASP A 119 -5.66 24.67 13.72
CA ASP A 119 -5.73 23.83 14.90
C ASP A 119 -5.81 22.34 14.53
N TRP A 120 -5.49 21.44 15.49
CA TRP A 120 -5.67 20.02 15.35
C TRP A 120 -7.06 19.58 15.81
N GLN A 121 -7.78 18.83 14.99
CA GLN A 121 -9.01 18.15 15.36
C GLN A 121 -8.85 16.62 15.36
N GLU A 122 -9.62 15.91 16.17
CA GLU A 122 -9.68 14.44 16.14
C GLU A 122 -10.35 13.95 14.86
N GLY A 123 -9.87 12.82 14.31
CA GLY A 123 -10.34 12.23 13.07
C GLY A 123 -9.94 13.05 11.85
N LEU A 124 -10.18 12.47 10.66
CA LEU A 124 -9.75 13.06 9.39
C LEU A 124 -10.85 13.82 8.63
N LEU A 125 -12.13 13.61 8.99
CA LEU A 125 -13.23 14.33 8.37
C LEU A 125 -13.34 15.75 8.96
N PRO A 126 -13.27 16.84 8.15
CA PRO A 126 -13.41 18.20 8.67
C PRO A 126 -14.75 18.42 9.36
N VAL A 127 -14.72 18.75 10.65
CA VAL A 127 -15.95 18.96 11.46
C VAL A 127 -15.95 20.27 12.22
N GLN A 128 -14.80 20.85 12.51
CA GLN A 128 -14.72 22.13 13.23
C GLN A 128 -15.18 23.27 12.32
N GLY A 129 -16.11 24.07 12.80
CA GLY A 129 -16.58 25.28 12.12
C GLY A 129 -17.31 25.04 10.78
N VAL A 130 -17.65 23.77 10.43
CA VAL A 130 -18.43 23.49 9.23
C VAL A 130 -19.92 23.77 9.45
N GLY A 131 -20.60 24.18 8.40
CA GLY A 131 -22.04 24.50 8.45
C GLY A 131 -22.94 23.27 8.32
N GLU A 132 -24.24 23.44 8.63
CA GLU A 132 -25.23 22.36 8.51
C GLU A 132 -25.38 21.81 7.09
N ALA A 133 -25.12 22.61 6.07
CA ALA A 133 -25.13 22.16 4.66
C ALA A 133 -24.04 21.09 4.41
N THR A 134 -22.84 21.28 4.95
CA THR A 134 -21.75 20.30 4.90
C THR A 134 -22.13 19.01 5.64
N LEU A 135 -22.66 19.14 6.87
CA LEU A 135 -23.09 17.98 7.67
C LEU A 135 -24.21 17.19 6.98
N ALA A 136 -25.13 17.88 6.29
CA ALA A 136 -26.16 17.23 5.50
C ALA A 136 -25.58 16.41 4.32
N GLN A 137 -24.53 16.91 3.66
CA GLN A 137 -23.85 16.14 2.61
C GLN A 137 -23.08 14.94 3.16
N TYR A 138 -22.51 15.04 4.35
CA TYR A 138 -21.87 13.88 5.02
C TYR A 138 -22.91 12.78 5.28
N ARG A 139 -24.07 13.11 5.88
CA ARG A 139 -25.16 12.15 6.10
C ARG A 139 -25.65 11.53 4.79
N ARG A 140 -25.85 12.34 3.77
CA ARG A 140 -26.27 11.86 2.45
C ARG A 140 -25.26 10.91 1.82
N PHE A 141 -23.97 11.19 1.93
CA PHE A 141 -22.93 10.28 1.45
C PHE A 141 -22.93 8.96 2.25
N ALA A 142 -23.07 9.00 3.58
CA ALA A 142 -23.21 7.81 4.42
C ALA A 142 -24.37 6.92 3.98
N GLU A 143 -25.55 7.52 3.78
CA GLU A 143 -26.76 6.83 3.28
C GLU A 143 -26.52 6.16 1.92
N ARG A 144 -25.81 6.85 1.00
CA ARG A 144 -25.50 6.30 -0.33
C ARG A 144 -24.55 5.12 -0.26
N VAL A 145 -23.49 5.20 0.54
CA VAL A 145 -22.54 4.09 0.77
C VAL A 145 -23.29 2.88 1.36
N GLN A 146 -24.13 3.10 2.38
CA GLN A 146 -24.92 2.04 3.00
C GLN A 146 -25.90 1.40 2.00
N ALA A 147 -26.60 2.20 1.20
CA ALA A 147 -27.54 1.69 0.19
C ALA A 147 -26.83 0.84 -0.86
N LEU A 148 -25.65 1.28 -1.34
CA LEU A 148 -24.83 0.54 -2.29
C LEU A 148 -24.30 -0.76 -1.69
N GLY A 149 -23.82 -0.74 -0.44
CA GLY A 149 -23.36 -1.93 0.28
C GLY A 149 -24.47 -2.97 0.51
N LYS A 150 -25.73 -2.53 0.66
CA LYS A 150 -26.91 -3.42 0.72
C LYS A 150 -27.31 -3.99 -0.65
N ALA A 151 -27.13 -3.19 -1.71
CA ALA A 151 -27.53 -3.57 -3.08
C ALA A 151 -26.50 -4.50 -3.75
N ALA A 152 -25.23 -4.42 -3.37
CA ALA A 152 -24.16 -5.24 -3.93
C ALA A 152 -23.10 -5.54 -2.87
N ARG A 153 -22.44 -6.71 -3.03
CA ARG A 153 -21.39 -7.13 -2.10
C ARG A 153 -20.06 -6.47 -2.47
N PHE A 154 -19.50 -5.74 -1.52
CA PHE A 154 -18.13 -5.23 -1.58
C PHE A 154 -17.28 -5.99 -0.54
N THR A 155 -16.15 -6.53 -0.94
CA THR A 155 -15.30 -7.34 -0.05
C THR A 155 -13.84 -6.90 -0.12
N MET A 156 -13.14 -7.15 0.96
CA MET A 156 -11.69 -7.07 1.01
C MET A 156 -11.15 -8.48 1.41
N PRO A 157 -10.43 -9.20 0.54
CA PRO A 157 -9.93 -8.78 -0.79
C PRO A 157 -11.04 -8.59 -1.84
N MET A 158 -10.80 -7.67 -2.75
CA MET A 158 -11.72 -7.33 -3.85
C MET A 158 -12.17 -8.55 -4.68
N LEU A 159 -11.30 -9.54 -4.84
CA LEU A 159 -11.56 -10.75 -5.63
C LEU A 159 -12.71 -11.62 -5.11
N LYS A 160 -13.05 -11.49 -3.83
CA LYS A 160 -14.23 -12.18 -3.25
C LYS A 160 -15.56 -11.54 -3.67
N SER A 161 -15.54 -10.26 -4.06
CA SER A 161 -16.69 -9.59 -4.69
C SER A 161 -16.87 -10.02 -6.14
N TYR A 162 -15.85 -10.63 -6.72
CA TYR A 162 -15.76 -10.99 -8.11
C TYR A 162 -15.68 -12.51 -8.27
N ASP A 163 -16.67 -13.10 -8.89
CA ASP A 163 -16.64 -14.51 -9.35
C ASP A 163 -16.27 -14.51 -10.85
N ALA A 164 -15.07 -14.99 -11.19
CA ALA A 164 -14.59 -15.07 -12.57
C ALA A 164 -15.52 -15.89 -13.51
N LYS A 165 -16.45 -16.67 -12.96
CA LYS A 165 -17.46 -17.44 -13.71
C LYS A 165 -18.75 -16.68 -13.94
N ARG A 166 -18.91 -15.50 -13.36
CA ARG A 166 -20.13 -14.68 -13.47
C ARG A 166 -19.77 -13.28 -13.95
N PRO A 167 -20.61 -12.66 -14.79
CA PRO A 167 -20.43 -11.26 -15.14
C PRO A 167 -20.55 -10.39 -13.86
N LEU A 168 -19.82 -9.27 -13.85
CA LEU A 168 -20.00 -8.26 -12.80
C LEU A 168 -21.48 -7.85 -12.69
N ALA A 169 -21.97 -7.71 -11.45
CA ALA A 169 -23.31 -7.21 -11.23
C ALA A 169 -23.48 -5.83 -11.90
N PRO A 170 -24.67 -5.53 -12.44
CA PRO A 170 -24.90 -4.26 -13.16
C PRO A 170 -24.50 -3.01 -12.38
N ILE A 171 -24.68 -3.03 -11.05
CA ILE A 171 -24.30 -1.93 -10.17
C ILE A 171 -22.79 -1.74 -10.13
N HIS A 172 -22.00 -2.81 -10.09
CA HIS A 172 -20.54 -2.73 -10.13
C HIS A 172 -20.08 -2.21 -11.50
N GLN A 173 -20.71 -2.64 -12.59
CA GLN A 173 -20.38 -2.16 -13.95
C GLN A 173 -20.69 -0.66 -14.08
N ALA A 174 -21.82 -0.20 -13.57
CA ALA A 174 -22.22 1.21 -13.62
C ALA A 174 -21.23 2.10 -12.84
N LEU A 175 -20.82 1.66 -11.64
CA LEU A 175 -19.84 2.39 -10.83
C LEU A 175 -18.42 2.34 -11.45
N ASP A 176 -18.03 1.22 -12.08
CA ASP A 176 -16.73 1.10 -12.72
C ASP A 176 -16.62 1.94 -14.00
N ALA A 177 -17.74 2.28 -14.64
CA ALA A 177 -17.76 2.98 -15.93
C ALA A 177 -17.40 4.48 -15.84
N MET A 178 -17.35 5.07 -14.65
CA MET A 178 -17.11 6.51 -14.46
C MET A 178 -16.15 6.80 -13.33
N SER A 179 -15.56 8.02 -13.33
CA SER A 179 -14.72 8.46 -12.21
C SER A 179 -15.57 8.74 -10.96
N PHE A 180 -14.94 8.65 -9.79
CA PHE A 180 -15.63 8.95 -8.53
C PHE A 180 -16.08 10.41 -8.47
N ALA A 181 -15.28 11.35 -8.99
CA ALA A 181 -15.66 12.75 -9.09
C ALA A 181 -16.93 12.96 -9.96
N ALA A 182 -17.06 12.21 -11.08
CA ALA A 182 -18.25 12.27 -11.94
C ALA A 182 -19.49 11.71 -11.21
N TRP A 183 -19.34 10.59 -10.52
CA TRP A 183 -20.42 10.01 -9.72
C TRP A 183 -20.88 10.94 -8.60
N LEU A 184 -19.93 11.53 -7.85
CA LEU A 184 -20.24 12.52 -6.80
C LEU A 184 -21.03 13.73 -7.38
N GLY A 185 -20.67 14.18 -8.60
CA GLY A 185 -21.41 15.22 -9.29
C GLY A 185 -22.84 14.81 -9.64
N GLN A 186 -23.05 13.58 -10.12
CA GLN A 186 -24.39 13.05 -10.42
C GLN A 186 -25.26 12.94 -9.15
N GLU A 187 -24.64 12.59 -8.02
CA GLU A 187 -25.33 12.50 -6.73
C GLU A 187 -25.57 13.88 -6.07
N GLY A 188 -25.08 14.98 -6.67
CA GLY A 188 -25.16 16.33 -6.08
C GLY A 188 -24.39 16.45 -4.77
N LEU A 189 -23.27 15.72 -4.65
CA LEU A 189 -22.34 15.76 -3.52
C LEU A 189 -21.19 16.67 -3.91
N ASP A 190 -21.31 17.97 -3.68
CA ASP A 190 -20.42 19.03 -4.15
C ASP A 190 -19.75 19.84 -3.02
N ASP A 191 -20.03 19.51 -1.77
CA ASP A 191 -19.42 20.17 -0.62
C ASP A 191 -17.87 20.03 -0.67
N PRO A 192 -17.12 21.13 -0.53
CA PRO A 192 -15.67 21.12 -0.68
C PRO A 192 -14.95 20.30 0.39
N HIS A 193 -15.47 20.21 1.62
CA HIS A 193 -14.84 19.44 2.70
C HIS A 193 -15.08 17.95 2.51
N LEU A 194 -16.29 17.55 2.11
CA LEU A 194 -16.56 16.17 1.71
C LEU A 194 -15.68 15.75 0.53
N ARG A 195 -15.62 16.58 -0.51
CA ARG A 195 -14.79 16.32 -1.70
C ARG A 195 -13.32 16.16 -1.37
N TRP A 196 -12.80 17.04 -0.52
CA TRP A 196 -11.42 16.95 -0.05
C TRP A 196 -11.14 15.63 0.67
N TYR A 197 -12.02 15.25 1.61
CA TYR A 197 -11.85 14.01 2.38
C TYR A 197 -11.90 12.77 1.48
N LEU A 198 -12.86 12.70 0.55
CA LEU A 198 -12.98 11.58 -0.38
C LEU A 198 -11.79 11.51 -1.37
N ASP A 199 -11.27 12.66 -1.76
CA ASP A 199 -10.06 12.76 -2.58
C ASP A 199 -8.82 12.31 -1.82
N TYR A 200 -8.70 12.70 -0.55
CA TYR A 200 -7.66 12.21 0.36
C TYR A 200 -7.71 10.68 0.47
N CYS A 201 -8.86 10.07 0.77
CA CYS A 201 -9.01 8.62 0.87
C CYS A 201 -8.61 7.89 -0.43
N CYS A 202 -8.95 8.45 -1.59
CA CYS A 202 -8.53 7.89 -2.87
C CYS A 202 -7.02 8.02 -3.11
N ARG A 203 -6.40 9.13 -2.72
CA ARG A 203 -4.94 9.31 -2.84
C ARG A 203 -4.19 8.39 -1.90
N ASP A 204 -4.68 8.21 -0.67
CA ASP A 204 -4.08 7.30 0.31
C ASP A 204 -4.13 5.84 -0.17
N ASP A 205 -5.30 5.36 -0.60
CA ASP A 205 -5.52 3.94 -0.91
C ASP A 205 -5.07 3.55 -2.36
N TYR A 206 -5.10 4.51 -3.30
CA TYR A 206 -4.89 4.24 -4.74
C TYR A 206 -3.81 5.12 -5.39
N GLY A 207 -3.23 6.06 -4.67
CA GLY A 207 -2.20 6.96 -5.16
C GLY A 207 -2.67 8.06 -6.11
N ALA A 208 -3.98 8.20 -6.32
CA ALA A 208 -4.59 9.24 -7.17
C ALA A 208 -5.96 9.62 -6.63
N GLY A 209 -6.42 10.84 -6.92
CA GLY A 209 -7.68 11.39 -6.44
C GLY A 209 -8.91 10.94 -7.21
N THR A 210 -10.04 11.48 -6.78
CA THR A 210 -11.39 11.13 -7.26
C THR A 210 -11.60 11.34 -8.75
N ALA A 211 -10.85 12.24 -9.38
CA ALA A 211 -10.95 12.49 -10.82
C ALA A 211 -10.45 11.32 -11.69
N ARG A 212 -9.51 10.53 -11.16
CA ARG A 212 -8.91 9.38 -11.86
C ARG A 212 -9.40 8.04 -11.37
N VAL A 213 -9.72 7.92 -10.10
CA VAL A 213 -10.21 6.69 -9.48
C VAL A 213 -11.66 6.44 -9.90
N SER A 214 -12.01 5.19 -10.20
CA SER A 214 -13.40 4.83 -10.56
C SER A 214 -14.34 5.00 -9.37
N ALA A 215 -15.61 5.28 -9.65
CA ALA A 215 -16.63 5.35 -8.59
C ALA A 215 -16.76 4.03 -7.84
N TRP A 216 -16.53 2.90 -8.54
CA TRP A 216 -16.50 1.60 -7.88
C TRP A 216 -15.43 1.53 -6.79
N ALA A 217 -14.21 1.95 -7.09
CA ALA A 217 -13.10 1.91 -6.13
C ALA A 217 -13.30 2.90 -4.98
N GLY A 218 -13.78 4.12 -5.27
CA GLY A 218 -14.10 5.11 -4.24
C GLY A 218 -15.19 4.63 -3.27
N ILE A 219 -16.23 3.96 -3.77
CA ILE A 219 -17.26 3.34 -2.92
C ILE A 219 -16.75 2.09 -2.21
N HIS A 220 -15.94 1.26 -2.89
CA HIS A 220 -15.33 0.07 -2.31
C HIS A 220 -14.49 0.39 -1.07
N TYR A 221 -13.77 1.51 -1.07
CA TYR A 221 -13.00 1.96 0.09
C TYR A 221 -13.82 1.93 1.39
N PHE A 222 -15.05 2.44 1.34
CA PHE A 222 -15.95 2.49 2.49
C PHE A 222 -16.77 1.20 2.64
N ALA A 223 -17.41 0.75 1.57
CA ALA A 223 -18.39 -0.33 1.64
C ALA A 223 -17.80 -1.72 1.91
N SER A 224 -16.50 -1.94 1.66
CA SER A 224 -15.80 -3.19 1.99
C SER A 224 -15.17 -3.20 3.38
N ARG A 225 -15.18 -2.07 4.07
CA ARG A 225 -14.64 -1.85 5.43
C ARG A 225 -15.78 -1.58 6.40
N HIS A 226 -15.78 -0.43 7.05
CA HIS A 226 -16.71 -0.08 8.13
C HIS A 226 -17.85 0.86 7.66
N GLY A 227 -17.88 1.21 6.40
CA GLY A 227 -18.76 2.24 5.87
C GLY A 227 -18.15 3.64 5.98
N PHE A 228 -19.00 4.63 5.77
CA PHE A 228 -18.70 6.04 6.06
C PHE A 228 -19.64 6.48 7.17
N HIS A 229 -19.09 7.09 8.22
CA HIS A 229 -19.85 7.56 9.37
C HIS A 229 -19.89 9.08 9.38
N ALA A 230 -21.10 9.64 9.36
CA ALA A 230 -21.30 11.07 9.57
C ALA A 230 -21.08 11.43 11.05
N PRO A 231 -20.66 12.67 11.35
CA PRO A 231 -20.46 13.09 12.74
C PRO A 231 -21.73 12.87 13.59
N GLY A 232 -21.55 12.25 14.77
CA GLY A 232 -22.63 11.89 15.69
C GLY A 232 -23.28 10.53 15.45
N GLU A 233 -22.90 9.80 14.43
CA GLU A 233 -23.26 8.38 14.27
C GLU A 233 -22.33 7.50 15.10
N ALA A 234 -22.89 6.49 15.77
CA ALA A 234 -22.11 5.54 16.54
C ALA A 234 -21.29 4.64 15.58
N ALA A 235 -19.99 4.75 15.62
CA ALA A 235 -19.11 3.77 14.98
C ALA A 235 -19.25 2.41 15.67
N ALA A 236 -19.21 1.33 14.89
CA ALA A 236 -19.14 -0.02 15.44
C ALA A 236 -17.72 -0.26 16.00
N GLU A 237 -17.50 0.00 17.28
CA GLU A 237 -16.19 0.02 17.98
C GLU A 237 -15.31 -1.21 17.74
N ASP A 238 -15.88 -2.36 17.40
CA ASP A 238 -15.15 -3.64 17.30
C ASP A 238 -14.42 -3.88 15.96
N ARG A 239 -14.52 -2.98 14.95
CA ARG A 239 -14.00 -3.25 13.59
C ARG A 239 -13.11 -2.16 12.97
N GLU A 240 -12.91 -1.04 13.63
CA GLU A 240 -12.20 0.12 13.06
C GLU A 240 -10.68 0.12 13.31
N GLY A 241 -10.14 -0.93 13.92
CA GLY A 241 -8.73 -1.01 14.22
C GLY A 241 -7.84 -1.24 12.99
N VAL A 242 -6.66 -0.67 13.05
CA VAL A 242 -5.56 -1.01 12.12
C VAL A 242 -4.42 -1.63 12.91
N LEU A 243 -3.76 -2.62 12.31
CA LEU A 243 -2.50 -3.18 12.80
C LEU A 243 -1.36 -2.34 12.22
N THR A 244 -0.45 -1.89 13.07
CA THR A 244 0.73 -1.13 12.62
C THR A 244 1.92 -1.37 13.54
N TRP A 245 3.10 -1.06 13.05
CA TRP A 245 4.39 -1.27 13.70
C TRP A 245 5.31 -0.08 13.42
N PRO A 246 6.34 0.16 14.24
CA PRO A 246 7.32 1.22 13.95
C PRO A 246 7.91 1.14 12.54
N GLU A 247 8.23 -0.06 12.05
CA GLU A 247 8.72 -0.32 10.69
C GLU A 247 7.59 -0.47 9.65
N GLY A 248 6.36 -0.16 10.01
CA GLY A 248 5.19 -0.37 9.17
C GLY A 248 5.00 -1.83 8.79
N ASN A 249 4.48 -2.09 7.59
CA ASN A 249 4.28 -3.47 7.09
C ASN A 249 5.59 -4.23 6.84
N GLY A 250 6.75 -3.57 7.00
CA GLY A 250 8.06 -4.21 7.06
C GLY A 250 8.14 -5.28 8.14
N TRP A 251 7.44 -5.09 9.26
CA TRP A 251 7.32 -6.08 10.32
C TRP A 251 6.74 -7.43 9.83
N LEU A 252 5.68 -7.38 9.02
CA LEU A 252 5.05 -8.56 8.42
C LEU A 252 5.95 -9.22 7.37
N THR A 253 6.52 -8.42 6.47
CA THR A 253 7.35 -8.94 5.36
C THR A 253 8.64 -9.57 5.86
N GLN A 254 9.25 -9.05 6.90
CA GLN A 254 10.42 -9.65 7.56
C GLN A 254 10.08 -11.04 8.14
N ARG A 255 8.92 -11.21 8.77
CA ARG A 255 8.48 -12.50 9.33
C ARG A 255 8.12 -13.51 8.25
N LEU A 256 7.54 -13.07 7.15
CA LEU A 256 7.32 -13.93 5.98
C LEU A 256 8.65 -14.35 5.33
N ALA A 257 9.67 -13.47 5.33
CA ALA A 257 10.97 -13.74 4.72
C ALA A 257 11.90 -14.57 5.60
N ALA A 258 11.81 -14.47 6.94
CA ALA A 258 12.74 -15.12 7.86
C ALA A 258 12.90 -16.63 7.63
N PRO A 259 11.83 -17.45 7.51
CA PRO A 259 11.97 -18.87 7.23
C PRO A 259 12.65 -19.18 5.89
N LEU A 260 12.56 -18.26 4.92
CA LEU A 260 13.17 -18.43 3.60
C LEU A 260 14.67 -18.12 3.59
N HIS A 261 15.10 -17.24 4.49
CA HIS A 261 16.51 -16.98 4.77
C HIS A 261 17.17 -18.20 5.37
N ASP A 262 16.58 -18.76 6.42
CA ASP A 262 17.09 -19.91 7.16
C ASP A 262 17.13 -21.17 6.26
N GLY A 263 16.14 -21.34 5.39
CA GLY A 263 16.07 -22.42 4.41
C GLY A 263 16.93 -22.20 3.15
N GLY A 264 17.54 -21.02 2.97
CA GLY A 264 18.36 -20.67 1.81
C GLY A 264 17.59 -20.52 0.50
N GLN A 265 16.25 -20.39 0.57
CA GLN A 265 15.38 -20.22 -0.61
C GLN A 265 15.35 -18.77 -1.11
N LEU A 266 15.53 -17.78 -0.22
CA LEU A 266 15.55 -16.37 -0.60
C LEU A 266 16.91 -15.96 -1.18
N ARG A 267 16.85 -15.36 -2.38
CA ARG A 267 18.00 -14.83 -3.11
C ARG A 267 17.76 -13.33 -3.35
N THR A 268 18.35 -12.51 -2.53
CA THR A 268 18.32 -11.03 -2.65
C THR A 268 19.38 -10.55 -3.64
N ALA A 269 19.33 -9.29 -4.02
CA ALA A 269 20.22 -8.68 -5.01
C ALA A 269 20.24 -9.44 -6.35
N CYS A 270 19.09 -10.02 -6.76
CA CYS A 270 18.92 -10.82 -7.97
C CYS A 270 17.84 -10.22 -8.88
N SER A 271 18.24 -9.55 -9.94
CA SER A 271 17.33 -8.99 -10.94
C SER A 271 16.89 -10.06 -11.95
N VAL A 272 15.61 -10.41 -11.98
CA VAL A 272 15.06 -11.27 -13.04
C VAL A 272 15.06 -10.52 -14.36
N LEU A 273 15.75 -11.06 -15.36
CA LEU A 273 15.93 -10.44 -16.67
C LEU A 273 15.10 -11.09 -17.76
N ARG A 274 14.88 -12.41 -17.69
CA ARG A 274 14.13 -13.14 -18.72
C ARG A 274 13.53 -14.41 -18.13
N ILE A 275 12.28 -14.68 -18.51
CA ILE A 275 11.57 -15.92 -18.19
C ILE A 275 11.14 -16.55 -19.52
N THR A 276 11.61 -17.79 -19.77
CA THR A 276 11.34 -18.50 -21.04
C THR A 276 10.68 -19.83 -20.72
N GLU A 277 9.48 -20.04 -21.22
CA GLU A 277 8.77 -21.33 -21.15
C GLU A 277 9.33 -22.28 -22.21
N GLY A 278 9.54 -23.54 -21.84
CA GLY A 278 9.99 -24.61 -22.72
C GLY A 278 9.17 -25.88 -22.58
N ARG A 279 9.42 -26.88 -23.38
CA ARG A 279 8.69 -28.16 -23.40
C ARG A 279 8.75 -28.92 -22.04
N HIS A 280 9.81 -28.73 -21.26
CA HIS A 280 10.09 -29.52 -20.07
C HIS A 280 10.17 -28.66 -18.80
N GLY A 281 9.67 -27.43 -18.84
CA GLY A 281 9.72 -26.50 -17.72
C GLY A 281 10.05 -25.09 -18.15
N VAL A 282 10.56 -24.30 -17.22
CA VAL A 282 10.82 -22.86 -17.39
C VAL A 282 12.29 -22.56 -17.11
N GLN A 283 12.85 -21.62 -17.87
CA GLN A 283 14.16 -21.04 -17.61
C GLN A 283 13.99 -19.60 -17.14
N VAL A 284 14.64 -19.25 -16.05
CA VAL A 284 14.68 -17.89 -15.51
C VAL A 284 16.12 -17.42 -15.49
N ASP A 285 16.45 -16.42 -16.28
CA ASP A 285 17.75 -15.76 -16.27
C ASP A 285 17.67 -14.55 -15.33
N ALA A 286 18.55 -14.53 -14.34
CA ALA A 286 18.64 -13.46 -13.36
C ALA A 286 20.07 -12.94 -13.25
N PHE A 287 20.22 -11.63 -13.06
CA PHE A 287 21.52 -11.02 -12.76
C PHE A 287 21.72 -10.95 -11.26
N ASN A 288 22.74 -11.59 -10.79
CA ASN A 288 23.15 -11.57 -9.38
C ASN A 288 24.14 -10.42 -9.17
N HIS A 289 23.72 -9.38 -8.46
CA HIS A 289 24.52 -8.19 -8.22
C HIS A 289 25.72 -8.45 -7.27
N ALA A 290 25.64 -9.46 -6.41
CA ALA A 290 26.72 -9.81 -5.51
C ALA A 290 27.91 -10.48 -6.22
N THR A 291 27.64 -11.21 -7.33
CA THR A 291 28.64 -11.92 -8.12
C THR A 291 28.91 -11.28 -9.48
N ASP A 292 28.21 -10.18 -9.80
CA ASP A 292 28.27 -9.45 -11.07
C ASP A 292 28.10 -10.39 -12.29
N SER A 293 27.18 -11.35 -12.22
CA SER A 293 27.02 -12.39 -13.23
C SER A 293 25.57 -12.79 -13.45
N VAL A 294 25.31 -13.35 -14.65
CA VAL A 294 23.99 -13.94 -14.97
C VAL A 294 23.95 -15.37 -14.46
N GLU A 295 22.91 -15.69 -13.69
CA GLU A 295 22.55 -17.03 -13.27
C GLU A 295 21.32 -17.50 -14.06
N ARG A 296 21.32 -18.77 -14.49
CA ARG A 296 20.16 -19.43 -15.10
C ARG A 296 19.56 -20.43 -14.13
N TRP A 297 18.27 -20.23 -13.83
CA TRP A 297 17.47 -21.18 -13.07
C TRP A 297 16.64 -22.03 -14.02
N GLN A 298 16.74 -23.35 -13.88
CA GLN A 298 15.88 -24.34 -14.57
C GLN A 298 14.86 -24.86 -13.57
N ALA A 299 13.59 -24.69 -13.85
CA ALA A 299 12.52 -25.08 -12.94
C ALA A 299 11.36 -25.76 -13.70
N GLN A 300 10.53 -26.51 -12.97
CA GLN A 300 9.29 -27.06 -13.53
C GLN A 300 8.24 -25.96 -13.73
N ARG A 301 8.22 -24.97 -12.81
CA ARG A 301 7.25 -23.86 -12.82
C ARG A 301 7.91 -22.54 -12.39
N CYS A 302 7.32 -21.43 -12.84
CA CYS A 302 7.69 -20.11 -12.36
C CYS A 302 6.44 -19.36 -11.89
N ILE A 303 6.48 -18.81 -10.68
CA ILE A 303 5.47 -17.88 -10.17
C ILE A 303 6.00 -16.46 -10.42
N VAL A 304 5.30 -15.72 -11.29
CA VAL A 304 5.70 -14.36 -11.65
C VAL A 304 4.98 -13.38 -10.72
N ALA A 305 5.66 -13.00 -9.64
CA ALA A 305 5.17 -12.06 -8.62
C ALA A 305 5.75 -10.65 -8.81
N LEU A 306 5.97 -10.27 -10.06
CA LEU A 306 6.48 -8.97 -10.49
C LEU A 306 5.34 -8.00 -10.79
N PRO A 307 5.56 -6.66 -10.74
CA PRO A 307 4.64 -5.70 -11.31
C PRO A 307 4.30 -6.06 -12.74
N VAL A 308 3.03 -5.95 -13.13
CA VAL A 308 2.51 -6.41 -14.44
C VAL A 308 3.32 -5.86 -15.63
N PHE A 309 3.72 -4.57 -15.56
CA PHE A 309 4.53 -3.94 -16.61
C PHE A 309 5.94 -4.53 -16.69
N MET A 310 6.51 -5.03 -15.59
CA MET A 310 7.79 -5.74 -15.56
C MET A 310 7.61 -7.18 -16.05
N ALA A 311 6.59 -7.87 -15.59
CA ALA A 311 6.26 -9.22 -16.05
C ALA A 311 6.11 -9.27 -17.59
N ALA A 312 5.39 -8.32 -18.18
CA ALA A 312 5.22 -8.23 -19.62
C ALA A 312 6.53 -8.00 -20.42
N ARG A 313 7.57 -7.48 -19.77
CA ARG A 313 8.90 -7.24 -20.37
C ARG A 313 9.82 -8.44 -20.25
N VAL A 314 9.78 -9.14 -19.11
CA VAL A 314 10.74 -10.23 -18.83
C VAL A 314 10.25 -11.60 -19.29
N VAL A 315 8.94 -11.80 -19.40
CA VAL A 315 8.35 -13.04 -19.96
C VAL A 315 8.51 -13.05 -21.47
N GLN A 316 9.16 -14.07 -22.02
CA GLN A 316 9.31 -14.23 -23.47
C GLN A 316 7.99 -14.71 -24.10
N GLY A 317 7.55 -13.98 -25.15
CA GLY A 317 6.26 -14.26 -25.75
C GLY A 317 5.09 -14.12 -24.80
N PRO A 318 4.96 -13.01 -24.03
CA PRO A 318 3.96 -12.89 -22.98
C PRO A 318 2.55 -13.07 -23.55
N PRO A 319 1.64 -13.74 -22.82
CA PRO A 319 0.27 -13.96 -23.28
C PRO A 319 -0.46 -12.63 -23.52
N ALA A 320 -1.49 -12.65 -24.34
CA ALA A 320 -2.22 -11.45 -24.75
C ALA A 320 -2.74 -10.65 -23.55
N PHE A 321 -3.32 -11.34 -22.55
CA PHE A 321 -3.86 -10.68 -21.36
C PHE A 321 -2.79 -9.90 -20.58
N LEU A 322 -1.55 -10.43 -20.50
CA LEU A 322 -0.46 -9.78 -19.77
C LEU A 322 0.02 -8.51 -20.50
N ARG A 323 0.11 -8.55 -21.85
CA ARG A 323 0.42 -7.36 -22.65
C ARG A 323 -0.65 -6.28 -22.52
N GLU A 324 -1.91 -6.70 -22.58
CA GLU A 324 -3.05 -5.79 -22.47
C GLU A 324 -3.14 -5.17 -21.05
N ALA A 325 -2.95 -5.96 -20.00
CA ALA A 325 -2.89 -5.47 -18.64
C ALA A 325 -1.75 -4.47 -18.43
N ALA A 326 -0.57 -4.72 -18.99
CA ALA A 326 0.57 -3.81 -18.90
C ALA A 326 0.32 -2.47 -19.62
N GLN A 327 -0.57 -2.43 -20.62
CA GLN A 327 -0.94 -1.21 -21.33
C GLN A 327 -2.09 -0.46 -20.67
N ARG A 328 -3.08 -1.17 -20.10
CA ARG A 328 -4.29 -0.57 -19.52
C ARG A 328 -4.12 -0.11 -18.08
N LEU A 329 -3.30 -0.81 -17.28
CA LEU A 329 -3.10 -0.43 -15.88
C LEU A 329 -2.23 0.82 -15.78
N SER A 330 -2.71 1.78 -15.00
CA SER A 330 -1.97 2.99 -14.64
C SER A 330 -1.33 2.83 -13.26
N TRP A 331 -0.19 3.49 -13.04
CA TRP A 331 0.58 3.38 -11.81
C TRP A 331 0.87 4.77 -11.25
N ALA A 332 0.60 4.94 -9.97
CA ALA A 332 0.93 6.16 -9.25
C ALA A 332 2.40 6.16 -8.84
N PRO A 333 3.15 7.25 -9.12
CA PRO A 333 4.40 7.53 -8.44
C PRO A 333 4.11 7.91 -6.98
N TRP A 334 5.11 7.68 -6.09
CA TRP A 334 4.98 7.94 -4.67
C TRP A 334 6.32 8.34 -4.06
N LEU A 335 6.26 9.19 -3.05
CA LEU A 335 7.41 9.59 -2.25
C LEU A 335 7.12 9.34 -0.78
N VAL A 336 8.11 8.79 -0.07
CA VAL A 336 8.13 8.69 1.39
C VAL A 336 9.35 9.44 1.91
N ALA A 337 9.15 10.39 2.81
CA ALA A 337 10.23 11.11 3.47
C ALA A 337 10.25 10.78 4.95
N ASN A 338 11.31 10.10 5.39
CA ASN A 338 11.54 9.76 6.79
C ASN A 338 12.41 10.84 7.44
N ILE A 339 11.83 11.59 8.38
CA ILE A 339 12.45 12.74 9.04
C ILE A 339 12.76 12.36 10.47
N HIS A 340 14.04 12.25 10.81
CA HIS A 340 14.46 12.08 12.19
C HIS A 340 14.45 13.44 12.91
N ILE A 341 13.74 13.49 14.04
CA ILE A 341 13.72 14.64 14.96
C ILE A 341 14.38 14.26 16.28
N ASP A 342 15.15 15.18 16.85
CA ASP A 342 15.93 14.95 18.08
C ASP A 342 15.11 15.08 19.39
N ALA A 343 13.96 15.76 19.30
CA ALA A 343 13.02 15.95 20.40
C ALA A 343 11.60 16.18 19.85
N PRO A 344 10.55 16.03 20.69
CA PRO A 344 9.18 16.33 20.31
C PRO A 344 9.01 17.75 19.74
N LEU A 345 8.14 17.85 18.76
CA LEU A 345 7.80 19.13 18.15
C LEU A 345 6.86 19.95 19.03
N ALA A 346 6.98 21.27 18.94
CA ALA A 346 5.96 22.17 19.46
C ALA A 346 4.68 21.99 18.66
N ASP A 347 3.61 21.62 19.37
CA ASP A 347 2.34 21.33 18.72
C ASP A 347 1.42 22.55 18.72
N ARG A 348 0.55 22.65 17.72
CA ARG A 348 -0.54 23.62 17.68
C ARG A 348 -1.65 23.16 18.61
N PRO A 349 -2.55 24.09 19.07
CA PRO A 349 -3.70 23.72 19.89
C PRO A 349 -4.58 22.64 19.24
N GLY A 350 -5.39 21.97 20.06
CA GLY A 350 -6.40 21.01 19.62
C GLY A 350 -6.13 19.57 20.06
N ALA A 351 -6.39 18.62 19.19
CA ALA A 351 -6.24 17.19 19.45
C ALA A 351 -4.79 16.81 19.75
N ALA A 352 -4.61 15.86 20.67
CA ALA A 352 -3.30 15.35 21.05
C ALA A 352 -2.54 14.73 19.87
N PRO A 353 -1.20 14.66 19.92
CA PRO A 353 -0.39 13.95 18.93
C PRO A 353 -0.91 12.53 18.69
N ALA A 354 -1.09 12.19 17.42
CA ALA A 354 -1.63 10.91 16.99
C ALA A 354 -0.59 10.12 16.18
N TRP A 355 -0.90 8.87 15.90
CA TRP A 355 -0.11 8.06 14.98
C TRP A 355 -0.14 8.67 13.58
N ASP A 356 -1.31 8.96 13.02
CA ASP A 356 -1.50 9.59 11.70
C ASP A 356 -1.90 11.07 11.86
N ASN A 357 -1.21 11.94 11.13
CA ASN A 357 -1.31 13.39 11.26
C ASN A 357 -1.46 14.01 9.87
N VAL A 358 -2.68 14.27 9.46
CA VAL A 358 -3.04 14.72 8.12
C VAL A 358 -3.17 16.24 8.06
N LEU A 359 -2.79 16.85 6.94
CA LEU A 359 -2.89 18.29 6.71
C LEU A 359 -3.98 18.58 5.70
N TYR A 360 -5.00 19.33 6.12
CA TYR A 360 -5.99 19.84 5.18
C TYR A 360 -5.35 20.86 4.24
N GLY A 361 -5.44 20.62 2.92
CA GLY A 361 -4.87 21.51 1.94
C GLY A 361 -3.35 21.60 1.99
N ASP A 362 -2.65 20.46 2.18
CA ASP A 362 -1.19 20.40 2.14
C ASP A 362 -0.63 21.19 0.94
N ALA A 363 0.36 22.03 1.19
CA ALA A 363 0.99 22.87 0.17
C ALA A 363 1.72 22.02 -0.91
N ASN A 364 2.13 20.80 -0.57
CA ASN A 364 2.70 19.88 -1.54
C ASN A 364 1.57 19.16 -2.31
N PRO A 365 1.54 19.25 -3.64
CA PRO A 365 0.58 18.50 -4.43
C PRO A 365 0.65 16.99 -4.11
N GLY A 366 -0.47 16.41 -3.68
CA GLY A 366 -0.53 15.01 -3.31
C GLY A 366 -0.03 14.67 -1.89
N GLY A 367 0.29 15.65 -1.06
CA GLY A 367 0.64 15.46 0.34
C GLY A 367 -0.49 14.78 1.12
N LEU A 368 -0.13 13.84 2.00
CA LEU A 368 -1.04 13.07 2.83
C LEU A 368 -0.80 13.28 4.33
N GLY A 369 0.20 14.08 4.68
CA GLY A 369 0.62 14.22 6.07
C GLY A 369 1.69 13.20 6.45
N TYR A 370 1.79 12.87 7.74
CA TYR A 370 2.84 11.99 8.26
C TYR A 370 2.33 11.05 9.35
N VAL A 371 2.97 9.88 9.46
CA VAL A 371 2.83 9.01 10.62
C VAL A 371 4.05 9.15 11.54
N ASP A 372 3.81 9.09 12.85
CA ASP A 372 4.89 9.03 13.84
C ASP A 372 5.26 7.57 14.11
N ALA A 373 6.40 7.12 13.59
CA ALA A 373 6.88 5.75 13.81
C ALA A 373 7.09 5.44 15.30
N GLY A 374 7.39 6.46 16.11
CA GLY A 374 7.55 6.34 17.56
C GLY A 374 6.27 6.07 18.33
N HIS A 375 5.12 6.43 17.78
CA HIS A 375 3.81 6.25 18.42
C HIS A 375 3.50 4.77 18.74
N GLN A 376 3.95 3.86 17.88
CA GLN A 376 3.70 2.41 18.00
C GLN A 376 4.84 1.64 18.69
N ARG A 377 5.74 2.32 19.40
CA ARG A 377 6.82 1.65 20.14
C ARG A 377 6.28 0.86 21.32
N LEU A 378 6.76 -0.37 21.47
CA LEU A 378 6.41 -1.24 22.60
C LEU A 378 7.39 -1.13 23.79
N ASP A 379 8.48 -0.38 23.65
CA ASP A 379 9.44 -0.19 24.73
C ASP A 379 8.92 0.84 25.74
N PRO A 380 8.56 0.42 26.98
CA PRO A 380 8.08 1.34 28.01
C PRO A 380 9.16 2.33 28.47
N ARG A 381 10.42 2.11 28.12
CA ARG A 381 11.53 3.03 28.39
C ARG A 381 11.73 4.04 27.24
N ALA A 382 11.08 3.82 26.10
CA ALA A 382 11.05 4.81 25.02
C ALA A 382 10.31 6.04 25.57
N VAL A 383 11.11 7.01 25.99
CA VAL A 383 10.60 8.24 26.60
C VAL A 383 9.73 8.94 25.56
N LEU A 384 8.49 9.26 25.90
CA LEU A 384 7.58 10.08 25.05
C LEU A 384 8.22 11.42 24.63
N ALA A 385 9.29 11.85 25.28
CA ALA A 385 10.08 13.04 25.01
C ALA A 385 11.39 12.79 24.25
N GLY A 386 11.60 11.58 23.71
CA GLY A 386 12.81 11.21 22.99
C GLY A 386 12.74 11.48 21.49
N PRO A 387 13.83 11.19 20.75
CA PRO A 387 13.86 11.28 19.30
C PRO A 387 12.89 10.29 18.65
N THR A 388 12.32 10.68 17.50
CA THR A 388 11.44 9.82 16.69
C THR A 388 11.69 10.04 15.19
N VAL A 389 10.99 9.27 14.36
CA VAL A 389 10.97 9.44 12.91
C VAL A 389 9.54 9.74 12.47
N LEU A 390 9.36 10.85 11.79
CA LEU A 390 8.12 11.20 11.13
C LEU A 390 8.21 10.74 9.67
N SER A 391 7.29 9.89 9.26
CA SER A 391 7.23 9.37 7.89
C SER A 391 6.15 10.14 7.12
N TYR A 392 6.56 11.09 6.30
CA TYR A 392 5.68 11.88 5.44
C TYR A 392 5.43 11.16 4.12
N TYR A 393 4.18 11.21 3.66
CA TYR A 393 3.73 10.54 2.45
C TYR A 393 3.23 11.53 1.41
N GLN A 394 3.55 11.25 0.14
CA GLN A 394 3.07 12.04 -0.98
C GLN A 394 2.66 11.13 -2.14
N ALA A 395 1.35 11.12 -2.45
CA ALA A 395 0.76 10.40 -3.57
C ALA A 395 0.79 11.28 -4.83
N LEU A 396 1.55 10.87 -5.83
CA LEU A 396 1.87 11.71 -6.98
C LEU A 396 1.12 11.30 -8.27
N GLY A 397 0.07 10.48 -8.15
CA GLY A 397 -0.68 10.00 -9.31
C GLY A 397 -1.29 11.10 -10.16
N ASP A 398 -1.71 12.19 -9.56
CA ASP A 398 -2.35 13.33 -10.23
C ASP A 398 -1.37 14.46 -10.59
N VAL A 399 -0.11 14.33 -10.19
CA VAL A 399 0.91 15.34 -10.45
C VAL A 399 1.52 15.12 -11.84
N PRO A 400 1.42 16.09 -12.75
CA PRO A 400 2.01 15.97 -14.08
C PRO A 400 3.52 15.72 -14.00
N GLN A 401 4.03 14.81 -14.83
CA GLN A 401 5.45 14.49 -14.94
C GLN A 401 6.12 14.02 -13.62
N ALA A 402 5.34 13.66 -12.60
CA ALA A 402 5.87 13.31 -11.28
C ALA A 402 6.92 12.20 -11.32
N ARG A 403 6.73 11.18 -12.18
CA ARG A 403 7.72 10.09 -12.32
C ARG A 403 9.07 10.58 -12.84
N GLU A 404 9.07 11.50 -13.79
CA GLU A 404 10.28 12.14 -14.29
C GLU A 404 10.90 13.02 -13.21
N GLN A 405 10.10 13.81 -12.50
CA GLN A 405 10.56 14.65 -11.39
C GLN A 405 11.18 13.79 -10.27
N LEU A 406 10.57 12.67 -9.89
CA LEU A 406 11.16 11.73 -8.92
C LEU A 406 12.53 11.19 -9.37
N ALA A 407 12.73 10.99 -10.67
CA ALA A 407 13.98 10.47 -11.20
C ALA A 407 15.08 11.55 -11.32
N THR A 408 14.69 12.79 -11.63
CA THR A 408 15.64 13.85 -12.03
C THR A 408 15.88 14.92 -10.97
N GLN A 409 14.88 15.23 -10.12
CA GLN A 409 15.07 16.25 -9.09
C GLN A 409 16.01 15.77 -7.99
N PRO A 410 16.89 16.65 -7.47
CA PRO A 410 17.83 16.30 -6.42
C PRO A 410 17.12 16.04 -5.09
N TRP A 411 17.79 15.35 -4.18
CA TRP A 411 17.30 15.09 -2.81
C TRP A 411 16.82 16.38 -2.10
N THR A 412 17.57 17.47 -2.22
CA THR A 412 17.26 18.76 -1.59
C THR A 412 15.92 19.32 -2.02
N HIS A 413 15.48 19.08 -3.27
CA HIS A 413 14.17 19.51 -3.74
C HIS A 413 13.06 18.90 -2.89
N TRP A 414 13.09 17.58 -2.71
CA TRP A 414 12.07 16.83 -1.99
C TRP A 414 12.13 17.06 -0.48
N ALA A 415 13.33 17.10 0.10
CA ALA A 415 13.52 17.35 1.52
C ALA A 415 13.03 18.74 1.92
N ASN A 416 13.38 19.79 1.15
CA ASN A 416 12.93 21.14 1.43
C ASN A 416 11.42 21.31 1.29
N ALA A 417 10.81 20.72 0.26
CA ALA A 417 9.36 20.74 0.08
C ALA A 417 8.62 20.07 1.25
N THR A 418 9.09 18.91 1.67
CA THR A 418 8.52 18.19 2.81
C THR A 418 8.64 18.97 4.12
N LEU A 419 9.84 19.51 4.42
CA LEU A 419 10.06 20.31 5.62
C LEU A 419 9.22 21.59 5.62
N ALA A 420 9.06 22.23 4.46
CA ALA A 420 8.22 23.42 4.33
C ALA A 420 6.74 23.10 4.62
N ALA A 421 6.20 22.03 4.06
CA ALA A 421 4.81 21.62 4.32
C ALA A 421 4.55 21.32 5.80
N LEU A 422 5.42 20.52 6.43
CA LEU A 422 5.28 20.16 7.84
C LEU A 422 5.63 21.28 8.81
N SER A 423 6.32 22.35 8.36
CA SER A 423 6.58 23.54 9.19
C SER A 423 5.32 24.38 9.44
N VAL A 424 4.24 24.14 8.69
CA VAL A 424 2.95 24.84 8.90
C VAL A 424 2.34 24.45 10.25
N PRO A 425 2.09 23.15 10.54
CA PRO A 425 1.66 22.73 11.87
C PRO A 425 2.79 22.75 12.91
N HIS A 426 4.07 22.61 12.51
CA HIS A 426 5.23 22.49 13.40
C HIS A 426 6.34 23.48 13.05
N PRO A 427 6.24 24.75 13.48
CA PRO A 427 7.19 25.78 13.10
C PRO A 427 8.64 25.55 13.57
N ASP A 428 8.84 24.69 14.55
CA ASP A 428 10.15 24.32 15.08
C ASP A 428 10.79 23.10 14.37
N LEU A 429 10.07 22.43 13.47
CA LEU A 429 10.57 21.25 12.74
C LEU A 429 11.94 21.50 12.05
N PRO A 430 12.20 22.64 11.36
CA PRO A 430 13.49 22.85 10.72
C PRO A 430 14.68 22.86 11.68
N ARG A 431 14.45 23.14 12.96
CA ARG A 431 15.48 23.12 14.00
C ARG A 431 15.62 21.75 14.67
N ARG A 432 14.57 20.94 14.62
CA ARG A 432 14.50 19.61 15.23
C ARG A 432 14.89 18.49 14.27
N ALA A 433 14.71 18.71 12.96
CA ALA A 433 15.06 17.73 11.94
C ALA A 433 16.59 17.60 11.81
N THR A 434 17.12 16.44 12.13
CA THR A 434 18.57 16.17 12.06
C THR A 434 18.96 15.35 10.85
N ARG A 435 17.99 14.63 10.24
CA ARG A 435 18.20 13.84 9.04
C ARG A 435 16.88 13.63 8.30
N VAL A 436 16.95 13.62 6.96
CA VAL A 436 15.81 13.32 6.08
C VAL A 436 16.25 12.27 5.07
N ASP A 437 15.61 11.13 5.06
CA ASP A 437 15.81 10.08 4.06
C ASP A 437 14.62 10.05 3.11
N ILE A 438 14.88 10.03 1.79
CA ILE A 438 13.84 10.04 0.76
C ILE A 438 13.81 8.70 0.03
N THR A 439 12.66 8.02 0.07
CA THR A 439 12.37 6.84 -0.73
C THR A 439 11.44 7.23 -1.89
N ARG A 440 11.83 6.86 -3.12
CA ARG A 440 11.12 7.21 -4.35
C ARG A 440 10.60 5.97 -5.06
N TYR A 441 9.29 5.94 -5.31
CA TYR A 441 8.64 4.87 -6.03
C TYR A 441 8.06 5.39 -7.35
N GLY A 442 8.63 5.01 -8.49
CA GLY A 442 8.11 5.41 -9.79
C GLY A 442 6.77 4.75 -10.15
N HIS A 443 6.47 3.61 -9.55
CA HIS A 443 5.29 2.79 -9.84
C HIS A 443 4.81 2.10 -8.55
N ALA A 444 4.41 2.87 -7.55
CA ALA A 444 4.07 2.35 -6.23
C ALA A 444 2.74 1.57 -6.24
N MET A 445 1.69 2.17 -6.77
CA MET A 445 0.32 1.68 -6.65
C MET A 445 -0.38 1.66 -8.00
N SER A 446 -1.17 0.61 -8.24
CA SER A 446 -2.07 0.55 -9.39
C SER A 446 -3.27 1.45 -9.13
N ILE A 447 -3.56 2.37 -10.06
CA ILE A 447 -4.72 3.25 -9.98
C ILE A 447 -5.92 2.52 -10.60
N PRO A 448 -7.00 2.27 -9.85
CA PRO A 448 -8.23 1.65 -10.37
C PRO A 448 -9.04 2.68 -11.18
N THR A 449 -8.59 2.98 -12.40
CA THR A 449 -9.28 3.90 -13.31
C THR A 449 -10.59 3.30 -13.83
N PRO A 450 -11.54 4.13 -14.33
CA PRO A 450 -12.77 3.63 -14.93
C PRO A 450 -12.54 2.51 -15.96
N GLY A 451 -13.32 1.43 -15.86
CA GLY A 451 -13.25 0.25 -16.72
C GLY A 451 -12.21 -0.80 -16.33
N VAL A 452 -11.35 -0.53 -15.34
CA VAL A 452 -10.31 -1.47 -14.92
C VAL A 452 -10.90 -2.71 -14.26
N LEU A 453 -11.93 -2.58 -13.41
CA LEU A 453 -12.56 -3.73 -12.77
C LEU A 453 -13.20 -4.66 -13.81
N GLY A 454 -13.94 -4.11 -14.75
CA GLY A 454 -14.54 -4.86 -15.85
C GLY A 454 -13.49 -5.57 -16.71
N PHE A 455 -12.37 -4.91 -16.98
CA PHE A 455 -11.25 -5.50 -17.70
C PHE A 455 -10.58 -6.66 -16.94
N LEU A 456 -10.27 -6.48 -15.66
CA LEU A 456 -9.69 -7.54 -14.83
C LEU A 456 -10.63 -8.76 -14.77
N GLY A 457 -11.93 -8.51 -14.79
CA GLY A 457 -12.94 -9.53 -14.90
C GLY A 457 -12.89 -10.35 -16.18
N GLN A 458 -12.65 -9.71 -17.30
CA GLN A 458 -12.59 -10.36 -18.62
C GLN A 458 -11.34 -11.22 -18.80
N ILE A 459 -10.19 -10.77 -18.35
CA ILE A 459 -8.94 -11.55 -18.48
C ILE A 459 -8.92 -12.78 -17.57
N GLY A 460 -9.82 -12.85 -16.60
CA GLY A 460 -9.94 -13.97 -15.65
C GLY A 460 -8.64 -14.22 -14.88
N LEU A 461 -8.74 -14.46 -13.61
CA LEU A 461 -7.61 -14.93 -12.81
C LEU A 461 -7.36 -16.41 -13.15
N LYS A 462 -6.93 -16.70 -14.38
CA LYS A 462 -6.49 -18.05 -14.73
C LYS A 462 -5.04 -18.18 -14.30
N PRO A 463 -4.69 -19.23 -13.53
CA PRO A 463 -3.30 -19.62 -13.40
C PRO A 463 -2.75 -19.80 -14.82
N ILE A 464 -1.59 -19.22 -15.09
CA ILE A 464 -0.82 -19.58 -16.28
C ILE A 464 -0.43 -21.05 -16.04
N SER A 465 -1.03 -21.93 -16.82
CA SER A 465 -0.80 -23.38 -16.72
C SER A 465 0.61 -23.74 -17.10
#